data_51739f5040cbfea4b7cdbe6e58fa398a
#
_entry.id   51739f5040cbfea4b7cdbe6e58fa398a
#
_cell.length_a   1.000
_cell.length_b   1.000
_cell.length_c   1.000
_cell.angle_alpha   90.00
_cell.angle_beta   90.00
_cell.angle_gamma   90.00
#
_symmetry.space_group_name_H-M   'P 1'
#
loop_
_entity.id
_entity.type
_entity.pdbx_description
1 polymer ?
#
loop_
_entity_poly.entity_id
_entity_poly.type
_entity_poly.pdbx_seq_one_letter_code
_entity_poly.pdbx_strand_id
1 'polypeptide(L)'
;MTKKLRIIIASWMFALMGSSLFGQDNSLQIANGFMNDIKTFLIEEGFSPKVEDGYINFKKEGLGFHLQVTGTGPYIYQFYVDGVQMPESMDLSRLLIDINNASASGALIHSVYKGDNEPLTVLIRIAGATRSAEDFKYVFYTYLSGLQYGYSQALSYAEDPGVNYPNPKHMFEQSALKVTNVYVGQDMTVIDFVFDNTNNKDTQIWMQDTAYITSKDDNQSYRMVKAEGISTDRSNMTPVKKNSKLVFRLYFPEIPSNTTKLDFFEGYTSGIGSSFCVWGIELNK
;
A
#
# COMPACT_ATOMS: atom_id res chain seq x y z
N MET A 1 17.42 5.52 -24.03
CA MET A 1 18.59 5.64 -23.12
C MET A 1 18.11 5.18 -21.75
N THR A 2 18.42 3.96 -21.40
CA THR A 2 18.03 3.33 -20.13
C THR A 2 18.84 3.95 -18.97
N LYS A 3 18.18 4.76 -18.14
CA LYS A 3 18.74 5.22 -16.87
C LYS A 3 18.81 4.02 -15.92
N LYS A 4 20.00 3.53 -15.67
CA LYS A 4 20.25 2.54 -14.61
C LYS A 4 19.86 3.17 -13.26
N LEU A 5 18.78 2.69 -12.68
CA LEU A 5 18.40 2.99 -11.30
C LEU A 5 19.55 2.53 -10.40
N ARG A 6 20.22 3.45 -9.73
CA ARG A 6 21.28 3.13 -8.77
C ARG A 6 20.60 2.72 -7.47
N ILE A 7 20.65 1.45 -7.16
CA ILE A 7 20.30 0.92 -5.84
C ILE A 7 21.40 1.40 -4.89
N ILE A 8 21.08 2.41 -4.10
CA ILE A 8 21.95 2.83 -3.00
C ILE A 8 21.47 2.11 -1.76
N ILE A 9 22.29 1.24 -1.23
CA ILE A 9 22.07 0.56 0.06
C ILE A 9 22.15 1.64 1.14
N ALA A 10 21.00 2.12 1.60
CA ALA A 10 20.92 2.95 2.80
C ALA A 10 21.10 2.07 4.04
N SER A 11 22.35 1.71 4.34
CA SER A 11 22.73 0.80 5.43
C SER A 11 23.06 1.54 6.74
N TRP A 12 22.47 2.71 7.00
CA TRP A 12 22.78 3.48 8.22
C TRP A 12 21.54 4.12 8.81
N MET A 13 21.30 3.80 10.06
CA MET A 13 20.42 4.41 11.05
C MET A 13 19.11 3.70 11.41
N PHE A 14 19.23 2.64 12.18
CA PHE A 14 18.25 2.32 13.23
C PHE A 14 18.95 1.82 14.49
N ALA A 15 19.86 2.62 15.04
CA ALA A 15 20.48 2.36 16.34
C ALA A 15 20.15 3.50 17.31
N LEU A 16 18.87 3.71 17.61
CA LEU A 16 18.47 4.55 18.75
C LEU A 16 16.96 4.40 19.02
N MET A 17 16.59 3.37 19.78
CA MET A 17 15.51 3.42 20.76
C MET A 17 15.53 2.13 21.59
N GLY A 18 15.92 2.24 22.84
CA GLY A 18 15.68 1.23 23.85
C GLY A 18 16.91 0.53 24.43
N SER A 19 17.93 1.26 24.88
CA SER A 19 18.86 0.74 25.86
C SER A 19 18.29 0.91 27.27
N SER A 20 17.56 -0.06 27.76
CA SER A 20 17.37 -0.26 29.20
C SER A 20 18.30 -1.36 29.69
N LEU A 21 19.27 -0.95 30.49
CA LEU A 21 20.20 -1.73 31.28
C LEU A 21 19.47 -2.85 32.05
N PHE A 22 19.63 -4.11 31.60
CA PHE A 22 19.65 -5.29 32.47
C PHE A 22 20.09 -6.51 31.65
N GLY A 23 21.25 -7.07 31.98
CA GLY A 23 21.65 -8.44 31.56
C GLY A 23 22.26 -8.60 30.15
N GLN A 24 23.28 -7.80 29.81
CA GLN A 24 23.86 -7.77 28.45
C GLN A 24 24.57 -9.04 27.98
N ASP A 25 25.14 -9.87 28.86
CA ASP A 25 25.99 -11.00 28.39
C ASP A 25 25.22 -12.24 27.95
N ASN A 26 24.14 -12.61 28.61
CA ASN A 26 23.37 -13.81 28.24
C ASN A 26 22.43 -13.58 27.03
N SER A 27 21.95 -12.39 26.84
CA SER A 27 21.02 -12.05 25.77
C SER A 27 21.70 -12.09 24.40
N LEU A 28 22.94 -11.62 24.30
CA LEU A 28 23.74 -11.65 23.07
C LEU A 28 24.12 -13.10 22.68
N GLN A 29 24.44 -13.96 23.64
CA GLN A 29 24.77 -15.35 23.36
C GLN A 29 23.57 -16.16 22.84
N ILE A 30 22.39 -15.95 23.42
CA ILE A 30 21.16 -16.64 23.01
C ILE A 30 20.69 -16.15 21.64
N ALA A 31 20.72 -14.86 21.38
CA ALA A 31 20.42 -14.31 20.06
C ALA A 31 21.42 -14.81 18.99
N ASN A 32 22.69 -14.97 19.33
CA ASN A 32 23.72 -15.52 18.45
C ASN A 32 23.45 -17.01 18.13
N GLY A 33 22.98 -17.80 19.07
CA GLY A 33 22.57 -19.20 18.83
C GLY A 33 21.44 -19.27 17.79
N PHE A 34 20.37 -18.56 18.01
CA PHE A 34 19.25 -18.47 17.07
C PHE A 34 19.68 -18.00 15.67
N MET A 35 20.49 -16.94 15.60
CA MET A 35 21.01 -16.41 14.34
C MET A 35 21.89 -17.43 13.59
N ASN A 36 22.69 -18.23 14.32
CA ASN A 36 23.50 -19.29 13.72
C ASN A 36 22.62 -20.42 13.16
N ASP A 37 21.55 -20.79 13.84
CA ASP A 37 20.60 -21.81 13.36
C ASP A 37 19.90 -21.33 12.08
N ILE A 38 19.47 -20.09 12.03
CA ILE A 38 18.88 -19.49 10.82
C ILE A 38 19.90 -19.37 9.69
N LYS A 39 21.13 -18.98 10.00
CA LYS A 39 22.24 -18.93 9.00
C LYS A 39 22.48 -20.32 8.41
N THR A 40 22.55 -21.35 9.24
CA THR A 40 22.75 -22.73 8.79
C THR A 40 21.61 -23.18 7.89
N PHE A 41 20.37 -22.94 8.29
CA PHE A 41 19.20 -23.21 7.47
C PHE A 41 19.27 -22.50 6.10
N LEU A 42 19.60 -21.23 6.06
CA LEU A 42 19.72 -20.51 4.78
C LEU A 42 20.81 -21.08 3.88
N ILE A 43 21.92 -21.60 4.44
CA ILE A 43 22.95 -22.28 3.67
C ILE A 43 22.42 -23.61 3.10
N GLU A 44 21.69 -24.37 3.90
CA GLU A 44 21.07 -25.64 3.49
C GLU A 44 20.04 -25.42 2.36
N GLU A 45 19.32 -24.30 2.40
CA GLU A 45 18.39 -23.89 1.34
C GLU A 45 19.08 -23.26 0.10
N GLY A 46 20.42 -23.23 0.07
CA GLY A 46 21.19 -22.77 -1.07
C GLY A 46 21.44 -21.25 -1.14
N PHE A 47 21.14 -20.52 -0.07
CA PHE A 47 21.51 -19.11 0.02
C PHE A 47 22.95 -18.94 0.49
N SER A 48 23.50 -17.74 0.30
CA SER A 48 24.84 -17.34 0.77
C SER A 48 24.73 -16.24 1.83
N PRO A 49 24.26 -16.56 3.04
CA PRO A 49 24.01 -15.55 4.07
C PRO A 49 25.31 -15.02 4.67
N LYS A 50 25.35 -13.72 4.94
CA LYS A 50 26.40 -13.03 5.70
C LYS A 50 25.79 -12.47 6.98
N VAL A 51 26.51 -12.58 8.08
CA VAL A 51 26.14 -11.96 9.35
C VAL A 51 27.01 -10.73 9.55
N GLU A 52 26.40 -9.57 9.52
CA GLU A 52 27.06 -8.27 9.65
C GLU A 52 26.18 -7.36 10.50
N ASP A 53 26.77 -6.66 11.48
CA ASP A 53 26.09 -5.66 12.33
C ASP A 53 24.79 -6.13 13.00
N GLY A 54 24.70 -7.42 13.36
CA GLY A 54 23.52 -8.00 14.00
C GLY A 54 22.38 -8.38 13.02
N TYR A 55 22.68 -8.39 11.74
CA TYR A 55 21.76 -8.82 10.67
C TYR A 55 22.26 -10.07 9.97
N ILE A 56 21.34 -10.91 9.50
CA ILE A 56 21.62 -11.92 8.50
C ILE A 56 21.21 -11.36 7.15
N ASN A 57 22.16 -11.11 6.28
CA ASN A 57 21.97 -10.55 4.95
C ASN A 57 22.12 -11.66 3.91
N PHE A 58 21.21 -11.78 2.97
CA PHE A 58 21.31 -12.72 1.84
C PHE A 58 20.59 -12.16 0.60
N LYS A 59 20.79 -12.81 -0.54
CA LYS A 59 20.17 -12.42 -1.81
C LYS A 59 19.34 -13.55 -2.39
N LYS A 60 18.23 -13.18 -3.02
CA LYS A 60 17.44 -14.07 -3.89
C LYS A 60 16.96 -13.27 -5.09
N GLU A 61 17.21 -13.81 -6.30
CA GLU A 61 16.77 -13.19 -7.56
C GLU A 61 17.19 -11.72 -7.72
N GLY A 62 18.37 -11.38 -7.20
CA GLY A 62 18.91 -10.03 -7.27
C GLY A 62 18.46 -9.09 -6.15
N LEU A 63 17.47 -9.45 -5.36
CA LEU A 63 16.98 -8.68 -4.21
C LEU A 63 17.78 -9.00 -2.96
N GLY A 64 18.12 -7.98 -2.17
CA GLY A 64 18.71 -8.11 -0.85
C GLY A 64 17.64 -8.30 0.21
N PHE A 65 17.86 -9.27 1.10
CA PHE A 65 17.01 -9.55 2.25
C PHE A 65 17.82 -9.44 3.53
N HIS A 66 17.18 -8.91 4.56
CA HIS A 66 17.82 -8.60 5.83
C HIS A 66 16.94 -9.12 6.97
N LEU A 67 17.50 -9.96 7.82
CA LEU A 67 16.83 -10.44 9.01
C LEU A 67 17.56 -9.93 10.25
N GLN A 68 16.86 -9.16 11.07
CA GLN A 68 17.31 -8.75 12.40
C GLN A 68 16.54 -9.52 13.46
N VAL A 69 17.24 -9.97 14.48
CA VAL A 69 16.67 -10.67 15.63
C VAL A 69 17.08 -9.97 16.91
N THR A 70 16.12 -9.79 17.82
CA THR A 70 16.32 -9.21 19.14
C THR A 70 15.62 -10.05 20.20
N GLY A 71 16.05 -9.94 21.45
CA GLY A 71 15.46 -10.64 22.58
C GLY A 71 16.10 -12.00 22.90
N THR A 72 15.68 -12.58 24.01
CA THR A 72 16.24 -13.83 24.60
C THR A 72 15.24 -14.97 24.65
N GLY A 73 14.03 -14.75 24.18
CA GLY A 73 12.92 -15.69 24.10
C GLY A 73 11.65 -15.15 24.73
N PRO A 74 10.55 -14.98 24.00
CA PRO A 74 10.48 -15.20 22.56
C PRO A 74 11.38 -14.24 21.77
N TYR A 75 11.95 -14.74 20.68
CA TYR A 75 12.76 -13.91 19.78
C TYR A 75 11.86 -12.99 18.97
N ILE A 76 12.16 -11.70 18.98
CA ILE A 76 11.50 -10.72 18.13
C ILE A 76 12.37 -10.58 16.88
N TYR A 77 11.76 -10.73 15.71
CA TYR A 77 12.47 -10.58 14.45
C TYR A 77 11.83 -9.50 13.57
N GLN A 78 12.67 -8.90 12.76
CA GLN A 78 12.28 -8.05 11.64
C GLN A 78 12.92 -8.60 10.38
N PHE A 79 12.11 -8.98 9.42
CA PHE A 79 12.55 -9.50 8.14
C PHE A 79 12.10 -8.53 7.05
N TYR A 80 13.02 -7.97 6.30
CA TYR A 80 12.74 -6.96 5.29
C TYR A 80 13.57 -7.15 4.02
N VAL A 81 13.12 -6.56 2.94
CA VAL A 81 13.78 -6.50 1.65
C VAL A 81 14.38 -5.11 1.44
N ASP A 82 15.32 -4.97 0.53
CA ASP A 82 15.89 -3.68 0.12
C ASP A 82 14.82 -2.62 -0.10
N GLY A 83 15.11 -1.38 0.27
CA GLY A 83 14.16 -0.28 0.13
C GLY A 83 13.96 0.15 -1.32
N VAL A 84 12.75 0.58 -1.65
CA VAL A 84 12.40 1.18 -2.95
C VAL A 84 12.37 2.70 -2.82
N GLN A 85 13.18 3.39 -3.63
CA GLN A 85 13.17 4.84 -3.70
C GLN A 85 11.94 5.31 -4.47
N MET A 86 11.20 6.27 -3.89
CA MET A 86 9.98 6.82 -4.46
C MET A 86 10.23 8.18 -5.09
N PRO A 87 9.55 8.51 -6.20
CA PRO A 87 9.58 9.87 -6.74
C PRO A 87 8.94 10.86 -5.77
N GLU A 88 9.40 12.10 -5.79
CA GLU A 88 8.91 13.17 -4.89
C GLU A 88 7.42 13.50 -5.09
N SER A 89 6.90 13.22 -6.28
CA SER A 89 5.49 13.46 -6.65
C SER A 89 4.51 12.43 -6.13
N MET A 90 4.99 11.36 -5.46
CA MET A 90 4.15 10.24 -5.08
C MET A 90 3.21 10.55 -3.91
N ASP A 91 1.95 10.12 -4.02
CA ASP A 91 1.04 10.04 -2.87
C ASP A 91 1.35 8.80 -2.02
N LEU A 92 2.14 9.04 -1.01
CA LEU A 92 2.60 8.00 -0.10
C LEU A 92 1.46 7.32 0.67
N SER A 93 0.44 8.08 1.07
CA SER A 93 -0.68 7.55 1.84
C SER A 93 -1.40 6.47 1.04
N ARG A 94 -1.56 6.70 -0.25
CA ARG A 94 -2.17 5.76 -1.17
C ARG A 94 -1.32 4.51 -1.36
N LEU A 95 -0.03 4.68 -1.66
CA LEU A 95 0.89 3.55 -1.78
C LEU A 95 0.79 2.63 -0.57
N LEU A 96 0.82 3.19 0.64
CA LEU A 96 0.74 2.42 1.88
C LEU A 96 -0.60 1.70 2.05
N ILE A 97 -1.71 2.32 1.65
CA ILE A 97 -3.03 1.67 1.69
C ILE A 97 -3.08 0.50 0.70
N ASP A 98 -2.63 0.70 -0.53
CA ASP A 98 -2.70 -0.33 -1.57
C ASP A 98 -1.79 -1.52 -1.27
N ILE A 99 -0.57 -1.28 -0.78
CA ILE A 99 0.33 -2.35 -0.34
C ILE A 99 -0.24 -3.08 0.89
N ASN A 100 -0.84 -2.39 1.86
CA ASN A 100 -1.47 -3.01 3.02
C ASN A 100 -2.68 -3.86 2.62
N ASN A 101 -3.50 -3.39 1.70
CA ASN A 101 -4.67 -4.13 1.21
C ASN A 101 -4.26 -5.40 0.42
N ALA A 102 -3.17 -5.33 -0.35
CA ALA A 102 -2.61 -6.48 -1.05
C ALA A 102 -2.01 -7.53 -0.10
N SER A 103 -1.67 -7.12 1.12
CA SER A 103 -1.00 -7.96 2.14
C SER A 103 -1.98 -8.76 3.01
N ALA A 104 -3.16 -9.08 2.54
CA ALA A 104 -4.25 -9.72 3.31
C ALA A 104 -3.89 -11.06 4.04
N SER A 105 -2.66 -11.56 3.92
CA SER A 105 -2.22 -12.83 4.51
C SER A 105 -1.07 -12.73 5.52
N GLY A 106 -0.63 -11.54 5.90
CA GLY A 106 0.45 -11.40 6.89
C GLY A 106 0.67 -9.95 7.29
N ALA A 107 1.15 -9.73 8.49
CA ALA A 107 1.44 -8.40 9.01
C ALA A 107 2.65 -7.78 8.27
N LEU A 108 2.46 -7.38 7.01
CA LEU A 108 3.43 -6.55 6.31
C LEU A 108 3.38 -5.16 6.92
N ILE A 109 4.39 -4.83 7.69
CA ILE A 109 4.55 -3.49 8.25
C ILE A 109 5.43 -2.71 7.27
N HIS A 110 4.88 -1.65 6.71
CA HIS A 110 5.61 -0.74 5.86
C HIS A 110 6.22 0.36 6.72
N SER A 111 7.43 0.74 6.44
CA SER A 111 8.03 1.95 7.00
C SER A 111 8.52 2.84 5.88
N VAL A 112 8.32 4.11 6.09
CA VAL A 112 8.76 5.16 5.19
C VAL A 112 9.89 5.88 5.87
N TYR A 113 10.99 6.04 5.16
CA TYR A 113 12.13 6.79 5.61
C TYR A 113 12.42 7.93 4.64
N LYS A 114 12.60 9.12 5.19
CA LYS A 114 13.11 10.28 4.47
C LYS A 114 14.23 10.88 5.32
N GLY A 115 15.48 10.71 4.87
CA GLY A 115 16.61 11.40 5.46
C GLY A 115 16.67 12.87 5.01
N ASP A 116 17.47 13.67 5.72
CA ASP A 116 17.80 15.03 5.29
C ASP A 116 18.58 14.94 3.97
N ASN A 117 18.00 15.40 2.87
CA ASN A 117 18.55 15.33 1.51
C ASN A 117 18.58 13.93 0.85
N GLU A 118 17.86 12.95 1.40
CA GLU A 118 17.69 11.64 0.77
C GLU A 118 16.31 11.49 0.14
N PRO A 119 16.20 10.70 -0.95
CA PRO A 119 14.90 10.42 -1.53
C PRO A 119 14.04 9.63 -0.56
N LEU A 120 12.72 9.82 -0.65
CA LEU A 120 11.76 9.02 0.09
C LEU A 120 11.98 7.54 -0.23
N THR A 121 12.18 6.71 0.79
CA THR A 121 12.40 5.28 0.63
C THR A 121 11.32 4.51 1.37
N VAL A 122 10.67 3.57 0.68
CA VAL A 122 9.71 2.63 1.26
C VAL A 122 10.42 1.33 1.58
N LEU A 123 10.36 0.92 2.85
CA LEU A 123 10.83 -0.36 3.32
C LEU A 123 9.65 -1.31 3.52
N ILE A 124 9.75 -2.50 2.98
CA ILE A 124 8.76 -3.55 3.14
C ILE A 124 9.32 -4.57 4.11
N ARG A 125 8.64 -4.77 5.22
CA ARG A 125 9.08 -5.63 6.30
C ARG A 125 7.96 -6.44 6.93
N ILE A 126 8.32 -7.59 7.46
CA ILE A 126 7.49 -8.39 8.35
C ILE A 126 8.14 -8.37 9.73
N ALA A 127 7.36 -8.07 10.75
CA ALA A 127 7.79 -8.18 12.13
C ALA A 127 6.97 -9.24 12.85
N GLY A 128 7.62 -10.01 13.70
CA GLY A 128 6.95 -11.08 14.43
C GLY A 128 7.77 -11.53 15.64
N ALA A 129 7.23 -12.51 16.34
CA ALA A 129 7.90 -13.17 17.43
C ALA A 129 7.88 -14.68 17.20
N THR A 130 8.96 -15.35 17.57
CA THR A 130 9.10 -16.81 17.47
C THR A 130 9.77 -17.38 18.73
N ARG A 131 9.50 -18.61 19.05
CA ARG A 131 10.12 -19.29 20.20
C ARG A 131 11.38 -20.04 19.82
N SER A 132 11.52 -20.41 18.55
CA SER A 132 12.62 -21.22 18.06
C SER A 132 12.97 -20.88 16.60
N ALA A 133 14.14 -21.29 16.16
CA ALA A 133 14.54 -21.22 14.76
C ALA A 133 13.64 -22.12 13.88
N GLU A 134 13.17 -23.25 14.39
CA GLU A 134 12.28 -24.17 13.67
C GLU A 134 10.92 -23.51 13.37
N ASP A 135 10.34 -22.79 14.33
CA ASP A 135 9.09 -22.05 14.10
C ASP A 135 9.26 -20.97 13.02
N PHE A 136 10.43 -20.30 13.01
CA PHE A 136 10.74 -19.31 11.97
C PHE A 136 10.92 -19.98 10.59
N LYS A 137 11.63 -21.10 10.51
CA LYS A 137 11.82 -21.84 9.26
C LYS A 137 10.48 -22.23 8.63
N TYR A 138 9.51 -22.62 9.44
CA TYR A 138 8.16 -22.99 8.96
C TYR A 138 7.46 -21.86 8.21
N VAL A 139 7.64 -20.61 8.63
CA VAL A 139 6.98 -19.45 8.01
C VAL A 139 7.89 -18.71 7.00
N PHE A 140 9.15 -19.08 6.92
CA PHE A 140 10.18 -18.37 6.15
C PHE A 140 9.79 -18.13 4.69
N TYR A 141 9.37 -19.16 3.97
CA TYR A 141 9.02 -19.04 2.55
C TYR A 141 7.76 -18.22 2.32
N THR A 142 6.80 -18.28 3.21
CA THR A 142 5.61 -17.43 3.17
C THR A 142 6.00 -15.97 3.31
N TYR A 143 6.87 -15.66 4.25
CA TYR A 143 7.37 -14.30 4.46
C TYR A 143 8.24 -13.80 3.32
N LEU A 144 9.13 -14.66 2.82
CA LEU A 144 9.98 -14.32 1.68
C LEU A 144 9.16 -13.96 0.44
N SER A 145 8.14 -14.76 0.13
CA SER A 145 7.21 -14.49 -0.99
C SER A 145 6.40 -13.21 -0.77
N GLY A 146 5.95 -12.97 0.47
CA GLY A 146 5.24 -11.75 0.84
C GLY A 146 6.10 -10.50 0.66
N LEU A 147 7.37 -10.55 1.08
CA LEU A 147 8.34 -9.46 0.89
C LEU A 147 8.63 -9.20 -0.58
N GLN A 148 8.84 -10.26 -1.38
CA GLN A 148 9.06 -10.14 -2.84
C GLN A 148 7.85 -9.51 -3.53
N TYR A 149 6.64 -9.94 -3.18
CA TYR A 149 5.41 -9.36 -3.70
C TYR A 149 5.28 -7.88 -3.34
N GLY A 150 5.44 -7.52 -2.06
CA GLY A 150 5.38 -6.14 -1.60
C GLY A 150 6.44 -5.26 -2.28
N TYR A 151 7.67 -5.78 -2.47
CA TYR A 151 8.72 -5.08 -3.20
C TYR A 151 8.33 -4.81 -4.66
N SER A 152 7.80 -5.82 -5.35
CA SER A 152 7.38 -5.66 -6.75
C SER A 152 6.26 -4.63 -6.90
N GLN A 153 5.32 -4.59 -5.96
CA GLN A 153 4.28 -3.57 -5.92
C GLN A 153 4.88 -2.17 -5.71
N ALA A 154 5.76 -2.01 -4.73
CA ALA A 154 6.41 -0.72 -4.47
C ALA A 154 7.25 -0.26 -5.67
N LEU A 155 7.94 -1.17 -6.34
CA LEU A 155 8.73 -0.87 -7.54
C LEU A 155 7.83 -0.42 -8.71
N SER A 156 6.73 -1.11 -8.94
CA SER A 156 5.74 -0.71 -9.95
C SER A 156 5.23 0.71 -9.71
N TYR A 157 4.92 1.06 -8.47
CA TYR A 157 4.53 2.43 -8.11
C TYR A 157 5.67 3.45 -8.30
N ALA A 158 6.91 3.07 -8.05
CA ALA A 158 8.06 3.97 -8.24
C ALA A 158 8.37 4.22 -9.72
N GLU A 159 8.14 3.23 -10.58
CA GLU A 159 8.33 3.31 -12.03
C GLU A 159 7.20 4.09 -12.72
N ASP A 160 5.98 3.96 -12.20
CA ASP A 160 4.82 4.72 -12.67
C ASP A 160 4.01 5.27 -11.47
N PRO A 161 4.40 6.44 -10.97
CA PRO A 161 3.72 7.05 -9.85
C PRO A 161 2.29 7.52 -10.18
N GLY A 162 1.89 7.46 -11.46
CA GLY A 162 0.64 8.03 -11.92
C GLY A 162 0.53 9.53 -11.64
N VAL A 163 -0.65 10.08 -11.80
CA VAL A 163 -0.95 11.49 -11.52
C VAL A 163 -2.10 11.60 -10.54
N ASN A 164 -1.89 12.31 -9.44
CA ASN A 164 -2.95 12.67 -8.49
C ASN A 164 -3.54 14.04 -8.82
N TYR A 165 -4.85 14.12 -8.72
CA TYR A 165 -5.63 15.35 -8.86
C TYR A 165 -6.44 15.55 -7.57
N PRO A 166 -5.85 16.13 -6.51
CA PRO A 166 -6.52 16.33 -5.23
C PRO A 166 -7.60 17.41 -5.33
N ASN A 167 -8.77 17.14 -4.76
CA ASN A 167 -9.92 18.04 -4.76
C ASN A 167 -10.20 18.63 -6.15
N PRO A 168 -10.40 17.80 -7.19
CA PRO A 168 -10.59 18.29 -8.55
C PRO A 168 -11.84 19.14 -8.62
N LYS A 169 -11.80 20.20 -9.42
CA LYS A 169 -13.00 21.01 -9.70
C LYS A 169 -14.00 20.18 -10.49
N HIS A 170 -15.27 20.36 -10.24
CA HIS A 170 -16.35 19.73 -10.98
C HIS A 170 -17.52 20.71 -11.16
N MET A 171 -18.25 20.53 -12.25
CA MET A 171 -19.33 21.46 -12.61
C MET A 171 -20.61 21.22 -11.82
N PHE A 172 -20.88 19.96 -11.48
CA PHE A 172 -22.07 19.52 -10.78
C PHE A 172 -21.77 18.35 -9.85
N GLU A 173 -22.11 18.51 -8.59
CA GLU A 173 -22.16 17.41 -7.62
C GLU A 173 -23.53 17.36 -7.02
N GLN A 174 -23.99 16.18 -6.67
CA GLN A 174 -25.09 16.08 -5.71
C GLN A 174 -24.59 16.56 -4.35
N SER A 175 -25.36 17.37 -3.66
CA SER A 175 -24.94 18.04 -2.41
C SER A 175 -24.34 17.14 -1.34
N ALA A 176 -24.60 15.83 -1.40
CA ALA A 176 -24.13 14.85 -0.44
C ALA A 176 -22.86 14.08 -0.91
N LEU A 177 -22.55 14.05 -2.22
CA LEU A 177 -21.41 13.29 -2.76
C LEU A 177 -20.35 14.23 -3.32
N LYS A 178 -19.11 14.08 -2.87
CA LYS A 178 -17.96 14.88 -3.33
C LYS A 178 -16.84 13.97 -3.80
N VAL A 179 -16.18 14.36 -4.89
CA VAL A 179 -14.89 13.80 -5.31
C VAL A 179 -13.78 14.51 -4.56
N THR A 180 -12.97 13.77 -3.85
CA THR A 180 -11.86 14.33 -3.06
C THR A 180 -10.50 14.08 -3.71
N ASN A 181 -10.40 13.07 -4.58
CA ASN A 181 -9.19 12.82 -5.33
C ASN A 181 -9.51 12.01 -6.60
N VAL A 182 -8.75 12.24 -7.66
CA VAL A 182 -8.67 11.34 -8.82
C VAL A 182 -7.21 10.98 -9.03
N TYR A 183 -6.94 9.71 -9.18
CA TYR A 183 -5.62 9.21 -9.56
C TYR A 183 -5.72 8.53 -10.92
N VAL A 184 -4.77 8.82 -11.78
CA VAL A 184 -4.61 8.19 -13.09
C VAL A 184 -3.24 7.55 -13.15
N GLY A 185 -3.19 6.22 -13.16
CA GLY A 185 -1.96 5.42 -13.31
C GLY A 185 -2.01 4.57 -14.57
N GLN A 186 -0.94 3.80 -14.82
CA GLN A 186 -0.84 2.94 -16.02
C GLN A 186 -1.83 1.78 -16.01
N ASP A 187 -2.13 1.23 -14.83
CA ASP A 187 -2.99 0.05 -14.73
C ASP A 187 -4.45 0.39 -14.41
N MET A 188 -4.68 1.55 -13.80
CA MET A 188 -6.00 1.90 -13.29
C MET A 188 -6.20 3.39 -13.04
N THR A 189 -7.45 3.79 -13.06
CA THR A 189 -7.92 5.09 -12.55
C THR A 189 -8.67 4.87 -11.25
N VAL A 190 -8.43 5.71 -10.25
CA VAL A 190 -9.09 5.59 -8.96
C VAL A 190 -9.69 6.91 -8.53
N ILE A 191 -10.92 6.88 -8.05
CA ILE A 191 -11.62 8.07 -7.57
C ILE A 191 -12.00 7.89 -6.10
N ASP A 192 -11.54 8.82 -5.28
CA ASP A 192 -11.91 8.89 -3.86
C ASP A 192 -13.13 9.80 -3.70
N PHE A 193 -14.11 9.30 -2.97
CA PHE A 193 -15.36 9.99 -2.69
C PHE A 193 -15.58 10.19 -1.20
N VAL A 194 -16.30 11.26 -0.88
CA VAL A 194 -16.89 11.48 0.44
C VAL A 194 -18.40 11.65 0.26
N PHE A 195 -19.16 10.79 0.92
CA PHE A 195 -20.59 10.99 1.09
C PHE A 195 -20.83 11.66 2.45
N ASP A 196 -21.46 12.83 2.46
CA ASP A 196 -21.76 13.60 3.66
C ASP A 196 -23.25 13.45 3.99
N ASN A 197 -23.56 12.67 5.04
CA ASN A 197 -24.93 12.53 5.49
C ASN A 197 -25.34 13.72 6.37
N THR A 198 -25.74 14.80 5.75
CA THR A 198 -26.25 16.00 6.43
C THR A 198 -27.67 15.86 6.95
N ASN A 199 -28.32 14.72 6.72
CA ASN A 199 -29.67 14.44 7.20
C ASN A 199 -29.69 14.15 8.70
N ASN A 200 -30.79 14.52 9.36
CA ASN A 200 -31.02 14.21 10.78
C ASN A 200 -31.36 12.73 11.05
N LYS A 201 -31.14 11.84 10.09
CA LYS A 201 -31.44 10.41 10.18
C LYS A 201 -30.24 9.58 9.69
N ASP A 202 -30.07 8.41 10.29
CA ASP A 202 -29.20 7.38 9.74
C ASP A 202 -29.72 7.01 8.35
N THR A 203 -28.79 6.78 7.42
CA THR A 203 -29.09 6.34 6.05
C THR A 203 -28.28 5.12 5.69
N GLN A 204 -28.61 4.52 4.57
CA GLN A 204 -27.82 3.42 3.99
C GLN A 204 -27.61 3.73 2.52
N ILE A 205 -26.39 3.52 2.03
CA ILE A 205 -26.05 3.72 0.64
C ILE A 205 -25.31 2.50 0.10
N TRP A 206 -25.34 2.32 -1.21
CA TRP A 206 -24.56 1.34 -1.94
C TRP A 206 -24.14 1.96 -3.27
N MET A 207 -23.20 1.38 -3.95
CA MET A 207 -22.77 1.76 -5.28
C MET A 207 -23.19 0.67 -6.26
N GLN A 208 -23.81 1.03 -7.39
CA GLN A 208 -24.15 0.03 -8.40
C GLN A 208 -22.87 -0.55 -9.02
N ASP A 209 -22.84 -1.85 -9.23
CA ASP A 209 -21.74 -2.55 -9.91
C ASP A 209 -21.60 -2.15 -11.39
N THR A 210 -22.60 -1.46 -11.93
CA THR A 210 -22.63 -0.86 -13.26
C THR A 210 -22.09 0.57 -13.31
N ALA A 211 -21.61 1.12 -12.19
CA ALA A 211 -21.00 2.43 -12.14
C ALA A 211 -19.88 2.59 -13.18
N TYR A 212 -19.76 3.76 -13.76
CA TYR A 212 -18.77 4.04 -14.79
C TYR A 212 -18.34 5.51 -14.79
N ILE A 213 -17.18 5.76 -15.38
CA ILE A 213 -16.73 7.10 -15.73
C ILE A 213 -16.70 7.25 -17.25
N THR A 214 -16.88 8.47 -17.72
CA THR A 214 -16.74 8.80 -19.14
C THR A 214 -15.69 9.89 -19.30
N SER A 215 -14.70 9.65 -20.12
CA SER A 215 -13.75 10.65 -20.54
C SER A 215 -14.42 11.60 -21.55
N LYS A 216 -14.27 12.91 -21.35
CA LYS A 216 -14.81 13.93 -22.26
C LYS A 216 -13.94 14.14 -23.49
N ASP A 217 -12.71 13.68 -23.45
CA ASP A 217 -11.74 13.91 -24.54
C ASP A 217 -11.89 12.89 -25.66
N ASP A 218 -12.27 11.66 -25.33
CA ASP A 218 -12.45 10.56 -26.29
C ASP A 218 -13.88 9.98 -26.33
N ASN A 219 -14.77 10.44 -25.45
CA ASN A 219 -16.14 9.93 -25.25
C ASN A 219 -16.22 8.42 -24.92
N GLN A 220 -15.15 7.85 -24.39
CA GLN A 220 -15.16 6.46 -23.94
C GLN A 220 -15.64 6.34 -22.50
N SER A 221 -16.32 5.23 -22.22
CA SER A 221 -16.81 4.89 -20.91
C SER A 221 -16.00 3.72 -20.32
N TYR A 222 -15.62 3.87 -19.05
CA TYR A 222 -14.82 2.91 -18.30
C TYR A 222 -15.63 2.43 -17.11
N ARG A 223 -16.01 1.14 -17.12
CA ARG A 223 -16.85 0.56 -16.09
C ARG A 223 -16.04 0.30 -14.83
N MET A 224 -16.65 0.53 -13.66
CA MET A 224 -16.06 0.22 -12.36
C MET A 224 -15.67 -1.27 -12.27
N VAL A 225 -14.47 -1.53 -11.77
CA VAL A 225 -13.92 -2.90 -11.58
C VAL A 225 -13.92 -3.30 -10.10
N LYS A 226 -13.87 -2.33 -9.18
CA LYS A 226 -13.84 -2.58 -7.74
C LYS A 226 -14.36 -1.37 -6.97
N ALA A 227 -14.93 -1.62 -5.79
CA ALA A 227 -15.26 -0.60 -4.80
C ALA A 227 -14.66 -0.97 -3.44
N GLU A 228 -14.23 0.03 -2.68
CA GLU A 228 -13.74 -0.10 -1.31
C GLU A 228 -14.42 0.92 -0.39
N GLY A 229 -14.75 0.51 0.84
CA GLY A 229 -15.43 1.38 1.80
C GLY A 229 -16.92 1.57 1.56
N ILE A 230 -17.47 0.98 0.49
CA ILE A 230 -18.90 1.00 0.16
C ILE A 230 -19.32 -0.36 -0.40
N SER A 231 -20.52 -0.81 -0.05
CA SER A 231 -21.07 -2.05 -0.62
C SER A 231 -21.54 -1.85 -2.06
N THR A 232 -21.35 -2.85 -2.90
CA THR A 232 -21.98 -2.93 -4.24
C THR A 232 -23.24 -3.78 -4.25
N ASP A 233 -23.58 -4.38 -3.13
CA ASP A 233 -24.78 -5.19 -2.96
C ASP A 233 -25.91 -4.37 -2.30
N ARG A 234 -27.00 -4.18 -3.02
CA ARG A 234 -28.19 -3.49 -2.55
C ARG A 234 -28.85 -4.19 -1.35
N SER A 235 -28.69 -5.50 -1.21
CA SER A 235 -29.23 -6.26 -0.08
C SER A 235 -28.41 -6.05 1.21
N ASN A 236 -27.17 -5.57 1.08
CA ASN A 236 -26.23 -5.33 2.18
C ASN A 236 -25.62 -3.93 2.10
N MET A 237 -26.47 -2.90 2.14
CA MET A 237 -26.03 -1.51 2.00
C MET A 237 -25.13 -1.06 3.16
N THR A 238 -24.22 -0.14 2.87
CA THR A 238 -23.32 0.47 3.85
C THR A 238 -24.07 1.48 4.72
N PRO A 239 -24.11 1.31 6.05
CA PRO A 239 -24.79 2.24 6.95
C PRO A 239 -23.96 3.51 7.14
N VAL A 240 -24.63 4.67 7.10
CA VAL A 240 -24.03 5.99 7.36
C VAL A 240 -24.83 6.70 8.43
N LYS A 241 -24.20 6.98 9.57
CA LYS A 241 -24.85 7.65 10.69
C LYS A 241 -25.27 9.07 10.32
N LYS A 242 -26.27 9.59 11.01
CA LYS A 242 -26.68 11.00 10.88
C LYS A 242 -25.48 11.92 11.19
N ASN A 243 -25.36 12.99 10.43
CA ASN A 243 -24.29 13.99 10.58
C ASN A 243 -22.88 13.38 10.52
N SER A 244 -22.68 12.26 9.80
CA SER A 244 -21.39 11.62 9.61
C SER A 244 -21.02 11.54 8.13
N LYS A 245 -19.75 11.27 7.87
CA LYS A 245 -19.21 11.11 6.53
C LYS A 245 -18.81 9.66 6.30
N LEU A 246 -19.07 9.18 5.09
CA LEU A 246 -18.51 7.93 4.58
C LEU A 246 -17.47 8.26 3.53
N VAL A 247 -16.26 7.75 3.71
CA VAL A 247 -15.18 7.82 2.71
C VAL A 247 -15.15 6.49 1.99
N PHE A 248 -15.12 6.51 0.66
CA PHE A 248 -15.03 5.31 -0.14
C PHE A 248 -14.26 5.57 -1.43
N ARG A 249 -13.86 4.50 -2.10
CA ARG A 249 -13.00 4.51 -3.27
C ARG A 249 -13.57 3.61 -4.35
N LEU A 250 -13.55 4.09 -5.60
CA LEU A 250 -13.94 3.33 -6.77
C LEU A 250 -12.76 3.19 -7.73
N TYR A 251 -12.61 2.02 -8.30
CA TYR A 251 -11.53 1.66 -9.23
C TYR A 251 -12.12 1.43 -10.62
N PHE A 252 -11.44 2.00 -11.61
CA PHE A 252 -11.80 1.90 -13.03
C PHE A 252 -10.57 1.46 -13.82
N PRO A 253 -10.73 0.92 -15.04
CA PRO A 253 -9.60 0.72 -15.92
C PRO A 253 -8.80 1.99 -16.15
N GLU A 254 -7.59 1.85 -16.64
CA GLU A 254 -6.77 2.97 -17.10
C GLU A 254 -7.54 3.86 -18.07
N ILE A 255 -7.44 5.18 -17.91
CA ILE A 255 -7.87 6.18 -18.88
C ILE A 255 -6.65 6.79 -19.56
N PRO A 256 -6.78 7.35 -20.77
CA PRO A 256 -5.67 8.03 -21.42
C PRO A 256 -5.05 9.12 -20.54
N SER A 257 -3.72 9.13 -20.45
CA SER A 257 -2.96 10.06 -19.58
C SER A 257 -3.15 11.55 -19.94
N ASN A 258 -3.66 11.82 -21.12
CA ASN A 258 -4.02 13.16 -21.60
C ASN A 258 -5.48 13.54 -21.36
N THR A 259 -6.25 12.72 -20.66
CA THR A 259 -7.62 13.03 -20.27
C THR A 259 -7.64 14.28 -19.39
N THR A 260 -8.49 15.23 -19.75
CA THR A 260 -8.62 16.52 -19.05
C THR A 260 -9.89 16.65 -18.23
N LYS A 261 -10.92 15.87 -18.58
CA LYS A 261 -12.23 15.88 -17.89
C LYS A 261 -12.88 14.52 -17.87
N LEU A 262 -13.54 14.24 -16.72
CA LEU A 262 -14.35 13.05 -16.51
C LEU A 262 -15.76 13.43 -16.07
N ASP A 263 -16.72 12.55 -16.40
CA ASP A 263 -18.00 12.47 -15.72
C ASP A 263 -18.07 11.11 -15.00
N PHE A 264 -18.64 11.10 -13.80
CA PHE A 264 -18.96 9.88 -13.04
C PHE A 264 -20.45 9.63 -13.01
N PHE A 265 -20.86 8.38 -13.19
CA PHE A 265 -22.24 7.89 -13.12
C PHE A 265 -22.32 6.61 -12.30
N GLU A 266 -23.26 6.55 -11.36
CA GLU A 266 -23.49 5.35 -10.54
C GLU A 266 -23.99 4.15 -11.36
N GLY A 267 -24.71 4.38 -12.44
CA GLY A 267 -25.23 3.32 -13.30
C GLY A 267 -26.23 3.81 -14.34
N TYR A 268 -26.76 2.88 -15.13
CA TYR A 268 -27.77 3.12 -16.16
C TYR A 268 -29.16 3.14 -15.51
N THR A 269 -29.52 4.15 -14.76
CA THR A 269 -30.90 4.30 -14.31
C THR A 269 -31.63 5.30 -15.20
N SER A 270 -32.73 4.89 -15.77
CA SER A 270 -33.62 5.71 -16.59
C SER A 270 -34.45 6.72 -15.80
N GLY A 271 -34.09 7.04 -14.56
CA GLY A 271 -34.80 7.92 -13.65
C GLY A 271 -33.93 9.01 -13.06
N ILE A 272 -34.23 10.26 -13.39
CA ILE A 272 -33.70 11.43 -12.70
C ILE A 272 -34.15 11.38 -11.25
N GLY A 273 -33.27 11.11 -10.30
CA GLY A 273 -33.57 11.31 -8.88
C GLY A 273 -32.98 10.37 -7.84
N SER A 274 -32.32 9.27 -8.23
CA SER A 274 -31.78 8.30 -7.26
C SER A 274 -30.34 7.82 -7.50
N SER A 275 -29.68 8.26 -8.55
CA SER A 275 -28.31 7.84 -8.88
C SER A 275 -27.32 8.94 -8.58
N PHE A 276 -26.17 8.56 -8.00
CA PHE A 276 -25.06 9.48 -7.82
C PHE A 276 -24.42 9.82 -9.17
N CYS A 277 -24.27 11.11 -9.43
CA CYS A 277 -23.54 11.62 -10.62
C CYS A 277 -22.67 12.79 -10.22
N VAL A 278 -21.47 12.85 -10.77
CA VAL A 278 -20.56 14.00 -10.66
C VAL A 278 -20.06 14.33 -12.06
N TRP A 279 -20.31 15.55 -12.51
CA TRP A 279 -20.03 15.95 -13.88
C TRP A 279 -18.88 16.95 -13.95
N GLY A 280 -18.11 16.86 -15.03
CA GLY A 280 -17.08 17.82 -15.33
C GLY A 280 -15.94 17.84 -14.32
N ILE A 281 -15.53 16.66 -13.84
CA ILE A 281 -14.38 16.51 -12.96
C ILE A 281 -13.13 16.90 -13.75
N GLU A 282 -12.48 17.99 -13.37
CA GLU A 282 -11.32 18.54 -14.08
C GLU A 282 -10.03 17.88 -13.60
N LEU A 283 -9.26 17.33 -14.55
CA LEU A 283 -7.95 16.73 -14.35
C LEU A 283 -6.87 17.73 -14.78
N ASN A 284 -6.82 18.88 -14.12
CA ASN A 284 -5.84 19.93 -14.40
C ASN A 284 -4.72 19.88 -13.36
N LYS A 285 -3.46 19.91 -13.85
CA LYS A 285 -2.26 20.08 -13.01
C LYS A 285 -2.13 21.49 -12.50
#